data_8fb64d550a04111dccbe6d997930aefe
#
_entry.id   8fb64d550a04111dccbe6d997930aefe
#
_cell.length_a   1.000
_cell.length_b   1.000
_cell.length_c   1.000
_cell.angle_alpha   90.00
_cell.angle_beta   90.00
_cell.angle_gamma   90.00
#
_symmetry.space_group_name_H-M   'P 1'
#
loop_
_entity.id
_entity.type
_entity.pdbx_description
1 polymer ?
#
loop_
_entity_poly.entity_id
_entity_poly.type
_entity_poly.pdbx_seq_one_letter_code
_entity_poly.pdbx_strand_id
1 'polypeptide(L)'
;MTGVVDIRGVSKEFKGGTVALEDIDLEIEQGEFISLIGPSGCGKSTLLRIIGDLIEPSTGDVLVNGKPARQARRDHDYGIVFQDAVLYNWRTVAKNVGLPLELAGWSRERRQRRVDEMLDLVELRGFGDHHPWQLSGGMQQRVAIARALAFEPALLLMDEPFGALDEMTRERLNLELLSIWEKTGSTVVFVTHSIAEAVFLSSRVVVMSPRPGRIAGTVDVDLPQPRTNDTREETRFFELVTEVRELLRGVGADEHGSVEAEAR
;
A
#
# COMPACT_ATOMS: atom_id res chain seq x y z
N MET A 1 -18.05 -8.36 -12.28
CA MET A 1 -16.74 -9.00 -12.01
C MET A 1 -16.51 -8.79 -10.53
N THR A 2 -16.16 -9.80 -9.78
CA THR A 2 -15.88 -9.65 -8.34
C THR A 2 -14.50 -9.03 -8.19
N GLY A 3 -14.40 -7.92 -7.45
CA GLY A 3 -13.12 -7.24 -7.16
C GLY A 3 -12.12 -8.16 -6.45
N VAL A 4 -10.84 -7.80 -6.51
CA VAL A 4 -9.77 -8.50 -5.74
C VAL A 4 -9.94 -8.24 -4.25
N VAL A 5 -10.40 -7.03 -3.87
CA VAL A 5 -10.76 -6.70 -2.48
C VAL A 5 -12.18 -6.18 -2.47
N ASP A 6 -12.98 -6.71 -1.54
CA ASP A 6 -14.36 -6.29 -1.32
C ASP A 6 -14.55 -6.07 0.18
N ILE A 7 -14.80 -4.82 0.57
CA ILE A 7 -14.96 -4.36 1.95
C ILE A 7 -16.39 -3.87 2.11
N ARG A 8 -17.12 -4.41 3.10
CA ARG A 8 -18.54 -4.12 3.30
C ARG A 8 -18.84 -3.77 4.75
N GLY A 9 -19.25 -2.53 4.99
CA GLY A 9 -19.69 -2.01 6.28
C GLY A 9 -18.65 -2.17 7.39
N VAL A 10 -17.35 -2.09 7.03
CA VAL A 10 -16.26 -2.34 7.98
C VAL A 10 -16.11 -1.19 8.96
N SER A 11 -16.23 -1.50 10.25
CA SER A 11 -15.89 -0.57 11.33
C SER A 11 -14.86 -1.17 12.27
N LYS A 12 -14.06 -0.30 12.91
CA LYS A 12 -13.07 -0.70 13.90
C LYS A 12 -13.06 0.19 15.11
N GLU A 13 -13.41 -0.40 16.24
CA GLU A 13 -13.24 0.18 17.56
C GLU A 13 -12.12 -0.57 18.30
N PHE A 14 -11.20 0.18 18.92
CA PHE A 14 -10.14 -0.36 19.76
C PHE A 14 -10.57 -0.40 21.24
N LYS A 15 -9.93 -1.27 22.02
CA LYS A 15 -10.10 -1.30 23.48
C LYS A 15 -9.82 0.10 24.04
N GLY A 16 -10.83 0.66 24.71
CA GLY A 16 -10.79 2.05 25.23
C GLY A 16 -11.74 3.01 24.52
N GLY A 17 -12.61 2.50 23.62
CA GLY A 17 -13.69 3.28 22.99
C GLY A 17 -13.24 4.12 21.79
N THR A 18 -12.00 3.98 21.33
CA THR A 18 -11.53 4.72 20.15
C THR A 18 -12.06 4.08 18.88
N VAL A 19 -12.98 4.74 18.18
CA VAL A 19 -13.44 4.36 16.83
C VAL A 19 -12.44 4.86 15.82
N ALA A 20 -11.73 3.93 15.18
CA ALA A 20 -10.72 4.26 14.17
C ALA A 20 -11.31 4.32 12.77
N LEU A 21 -12.24 3.41 12.45
CA LEU A 21 -12.92 3.32 11.16
C LEU A 21 -14.42 3.14 11.40
N GLU A 22 -15.22 3.72 10.55
CA GLU A 22 -16.68 3.64 10.63
C GLU A 22 -17.29 3.51 9.23
N ASP A 23 -18.04 2.41 9.05
CA ASP A 23 -18.84 2.11 7.87
C ASP A 23 -18.07 2.25 6.55
N ILE A 24 -16.98 1.49 6.41
CA ILE A 24 -16.14 1.49 5.19
C ILE A 24 -16.70 0.50 4.20
N ASP A 25 -17.08 1.01 3.02
CA ASP A 25 -17.38 0.24 1.82
C ASP A 25 -16.38 0.58 0.73
N LEU A 26 -15.66 -0.43 0.21
CA LEU A 26 -14.66 -0.23 -0.85
C LEU A 26 -14.49 -1.50 -1.67
N GLU A 27 -14.63 -1.38 -2.98
CA GLU A 27 -14.29 -2.44 -3.94
C GLU A 27 -13.04 -2.03 -4.73
N ILE A 28 -12.10 -2.99 -4.91
CA ILE A 28 -10.86 -2.80 -5.66
C ILE A 28 -10.78 -3.87 -6.73
N GLU A 29 -10.63 -3.44 -7.98
CA GLU A 29 -10.58 -4.32 -9.13
C GLU A 29 -9.20 -4.97 -9.32
N GLN A 30 -9.14 -6.06 -10.07
CA GLN A 30 -7.89 -6.73 -10.38
C GLN A 30 -6.98 -5.84 -11.23
N GLY A 31 -5.71 -5.75 -10.86
CA GLY A 31 -4.70 -4.94 -11.54
C GLY A 31 -4.80 -3.45 -11.24
N GLU A 32 -5.74 -3.03 -10.40
CA GLU A 32 -5.87 -1.64 -9.98
C GLU A 32 -4.73 -1.22 -9.04
N PHE A 33 -4.23 -0.01 -9.19
CA PHE A 33 -3.36 0.63 -8.22
C PHE A 33 -4.15 1.72 -7.51
N ILE A 34 -4.52 1.51 -6.25
CA ILE A 34 -5.22 2.52 -5.46
C ILE A 34 -4.33 3.12 -4.38
N SER A 35 -4.48 4.41 -4.13
CA SER A 35 -3.87 5.07 -2.97
C SER A 35 -4.93 5.47 -1.95
N LEU A 36 -4.64 5.18 -0.67
CA LEU A 36 -5.42 5.68 0.47
C LEU A 36 -4.72 6.93 1.02
N ILE A 37 -5.43 8.06 1.02
CA ILE A 37 -4.91 9.33 1.53
C ILE A 37 -5.89 9.94 2.54
N GLY A 38 -5.36 10.70 3.49
CA GLY A 38 -6.16 11.35 4.54
C GLY A 38 -5.28 11.87 5.67
N PRO A 39 -5.85 12.59 6.63
CA PRO A 39 -5.11 13.14 7.77
C PRO A 39 -4.37 12.07 8.59
N SER A 40 -3.36 12.48 9.36
CA SER A 40 -2.69 11.55 10.27
C SER A 40 -3.66 10.99 11.30
N GLY A 41 -3.60 9.68 11.51
CA GLY A 41 -4.47 9.00 12.47
C GLY A 41 -5.91 8.76 12.01
N CYS A 42 -6.28 9.02 10.76
CA CYS A 42 -7.63 8.78 10.23
C CYS A 42 -7.97 7.29 10.00
N GLY A 43 -7.00 6.37 10.11
CA GLY A 43 -7.28 4.93 10.02
C GLY A 43 -6.76 4.24 8.77
N LYS A 44 -6.00 4.89 7.87
CA LYS A 44 -5.44 4.29 6.63
C LYS A 44 -4.69 2.97 6.90
N SER A 45 -3.69 3.02 7.77
CA SER A 45 -2.92 1.83 8.17
C SER A 45 -3.78 0.79 8.91
N THR A 46 -4.83 1.24 9.60
CA THR A 46 -5.80 0.34 10.24
C THR A 46 -6.59 -0.42 9.18
N LEU A 47 -7.11 0.27 8.17
CA LEU A 47 -7.82 -0.35 7.05
C LEU A 47 -6.92 -1.33 6.30
N LEU A 48 -5.70 -0.92 5.95
CA LEU A 48 -4.73 -1.79 5.29
C LEU A 48 -4.43 -3.06 6.11
N ARG A 49 -4.28 -2.94 7.44
CA ARG A 49 -4.06 -4.09 8.32
C ARG A 49 -5.29 -4.99 8.46
N ILE A 50 -6.50 -4.46 8.32
CA ILE A 50 -7.74 -5.25 8.27
C ILE A 50 -7.80 -6.04 6.96
N ILE A 51 -7.50 -5.43 5.81
CA ILE A 51 -7.42 -6.12 4.52
C ILE A 51 -6.43 -7.29 4.60
N GLY A 52 -5.27 -7.08 5.27
CA GLY A 52 -4.26 -8.11 5.48
C GLY A 52 -4.53 -9.07 6.66
N ASP A 53 -5.72 -9.09 7.26
CA ASP A 53 -6.04 -9.94 8.44
C ASP A 53 -4.96 -9.86 9.56
N LEU A 54 -4.32 -8.70 9.72
CA LEU A 54 -3.39 -8.44 10.82
C LEU A 54 -4.13 -7.96 12.07
N ILE A 55 -5.29 -7.34 11.87
CA ILE A 55 -6.26 -6.99 12.92
C ILE A 55 -7.67 -7.33 12.42
N GLU A 56 -8.53 -7.81 13.32
CA GLU A 56 -9.91 -8.11 12.99
C GLU A 56 -10.75 -6.84 12.99
N PRO A 57 -11.71 -6.66 12.06
CA PRO A 57 -12.71 -5.60 12.16
C PRO A 57 -13.60 -5.80 13.37
N SER A 58 -14.29 -4.75 13.83
CA SER A 58 -15.32 -4.86 14.88
C SER A 58 -16.66 -5.26 14.29
N THR A 59 -16.98 -4.76 13.09
CA THR A 59 -18.16 -5.12 12.29
C THR A 59 -17.79 -5.13 10.81
N GLY A 60 -18.66 -5.72 9.99
CA GLY A 60 -18.46 -5.82 8.55
C GLY A 60 -17.52 -6.96 8.14
N ASP A 61 -17.37 -7.13 6.84
CA ASP A 61 -16.62 -8.22 6.23
C ASP A 61 -15.61 -7.71 5.21
N VAL A 62 -14.48 -8.45 5.09
CA VAL A 62 -13.47 -8.21 4.06
C VAL A 62 -13.21 -9.51 3.31
N LEU A 63 -13.38 -9.45 1.99
CA LEU A 63 -13.00 -10.52 1.08
C LEU A 63 -11.78 -10.11 0.25
N VAL A 64 -10.84 -11.03 0.08
CA VAL A 64 -9.69 -10.90 -0.81
C VAL A 64 -9.69 -12.09 -1.75
N ASN A 65 -9.71 -11.87 -3.07
CA ASN A 65 -9.90 -12.90 -4.08
C ASN A 65 -11.15 -13.77 -3.84
N GLY A 66 -12.24 -13.15 -3.37
CA GLY A 66 -13.49 -13.84 -3.04
C GLY A 66 -13.42 -14.72 -1.79
N LYS A 67 -12.34 -14.70 -1.03
CA LYS A 67 -12.13 -15.46 0.22
C LYS A 67 -12.14 -14.51 1.41
N PRO A 68 -12.56 -14.95 2.62
CA PRO A 68 -12.32 -14.18 3.84
C PRO A 68 -10.83 -13.82 3.97
N ALA A 69 -10.51 -12.60 4.43
CA ALA A 69 -9.15 -12.08 4.52
C ALA A 69 -8.19 -13.05 5.26
N ARG A 70 -8.69 -13.74 6.30
CA ARG A 70 -7.95 -14.78 7.04
C ARG A 70 -7.54 -15.97 6.17
N GLN A 71 -8.39 -16.40 5.23
CA GLN A 71 -8.05 -17.48 4.31
C GLN A 71 -7.05 -17.00 3.26
N ALA A 72 -7.25 -15.80 2.70
CA ALA A 72 -6.33 -15.19 1.74
C ALA A 72 -4.91 -15.04 2.32
N ARG A 73 -4.79 -14.67 3.61
CA ARG A 73 -3.50 -14.63 4.32
C ARG A 73 -2.82 -16.01 4.39
N ARG A 74 -3.58 -17.07 4.65
CA ARG A 74 -3.04 -18.44 4.72
C ARG A 74 -2.64 -18.98 3.36
N ASP A 75 -3.34 -18.56 2.31
CA ASP A 75 -3.09 -18.96 0.93
C ASP A 75 -1.98 -18.12 0.27
N HIS A 76 -1.41 -17.13 1.00
CA HIS A 76 -0.41 -16.18 0.48
C HIS A 76 -0.91 -15.33 -0.70
N ASP A 77 -2.21 -15.01 -0.73
CA ASP A 77 -2.83 -14.22 -1.82
C ASP A 77 -2.37 -12.74 -1.80
N TYR A 78 -1.75 -12.27 -0.73
CA TYR A 78 -1.20 -10.91 -0.67
C TYR A 78 0.22 -10.86 -0.11
N GLY A 79 0.98 -9.84 -0.53
CA GLY A 79 2.23 -9.40 0.06
C GLY A 79 2.05 -8.10 0.83
N ILE A 80 2.86 -7.86 1.86
CA ILE A 80 2.80 -6.62 2.63
C ILE A 80 4.18 -5.98 2.75
N VAL A 81 4.23 -4.65 2.57
CA VAL A 81 5.40 -3.79 2.75
C VAL A 81 5.04 -2.73 3.78
N PHE A 82 5.85 -2.61 4.83
CA PHE A 82 5.69 -1.61 5.87
C PHE A 82 6.59 -0.38 5.63
N GLN A 83 6.34 0.69 6.34
CA GLN A 83 7.14 1.91 6.31
C GLN A 83 8.62 1.60 6.61
N ASP A 84 8.90 0.83 7.65
CA ASP A 84 10.21 0.24 7.86
C ASP A 84 10.31 -1.05 7.04
N ALA A 85 11.45 -1.28 6.39
CA ALA A 85 11.67 -2.48 5.57
C ALA A 85 11.60 -3.80 6.37
N VAL A 86 11.72 -3.74 7.69
CA VAL A 86 11.63 -4.86 8.64
C VAL A 86 12.45 -6.08 8.15
N LEU A 87 13.72 -5.83 7.80
CA LEU A 87 14.64 -6.88 7.37
C LEU A 87 15.35 -7.49 8.58
N TYR A 88 15.57 -8.80 8.52
CA TYR A 88 16.38 -9.48 9.54
C TYR A 88 17.86 -9.19 9.31
N ASN A 89 18.48 -8.41 10.20
CA ASN A 89 19.86 -7.98 10.09
C ASN A 89 20.87 -9.14 10.07
N TRP A 90 20.60 -10.24 10.74
CA TRP A 90 21.44 -11.45 10.75
C TRP A 90 21.29 -12.35 9.52
N ARG A 91 20.39 -12.00 8.59
CA ARG A 91 20.19 -12.68 7.31
C ARG A 91 20.72 -11.82 6.18
N THR A 92 21.26 -12.48 5.15
CA THR A 92 21.59 -11.79 3.90
C THR A 92 20.33 -11.32 3.17
N VAL A 93 20.50 -10.45 2.19
CA VAL A 93 19.43 -9.97 1.30
C VAL A 93 18.67 -11.15 0.67
N ALA A 94 19.38 -12.08 0.04
CA ALA A 94 18.78 -13.28 -0.56
C ALA A 94 17.97 -14.11 0.46
N LYS A 95 18.48 -14.25 1.69
CA LYS A 95 17.78 -14.96 2.77
C LYS A 95 16.57 -14.19 3.31
N ASN A 96 16.58 -12.85 3.25
CA ASN A 96 15.42 -12.03 3.59
C ASN A 96 14.32 -12.19 2.54
N VAL A 97 14.65 -12.09 1.25
CA VAL A 97 13.69 -12.29 0.15
C VAL A 97 13.12 -13.72 0.17
N GLY A 98 13.96 -14.71 0.37
CA GLY A 98 13.57 -16.12 0.37
C GLY A 98 12.88 -16.61 1.65
N LEU A 99 12.76 -15.76 2.68
CA LEU A 99 12.20 -16.17 3.98
C LEU A 99 10.77 -16.72 3.89
N PRO A 100 9.80 -16.08 3.24
CA PRO A 100 8.45 -16.62 3.16
C PRO A 100 8.42 -17.98 2.44
N LEU A 101 9.21 -18.15 1.39
CA LEU A 101 9.32 -19.42 0.66
C LEU A 101 9.97 -20.53 1.49
N GLU A 102 10.93 -20.17 2.36
CA GLU A 102 11.54 -21.08 3.33
C GLU A 102 10.49 -21.59 4.33
N LEU A 103 9.69 -20.68 4.88
CA LEU A 103 8.64 -21.03 5.84
C LEU A 103 7.53 -21.88 5.20
N ALA A 104 7.26 -21.70 3.91
CA ALA A 104 6.33 -22.52 3.15
C ALA A 104 6.92 -23.86 2.69
N GLY A 105 8.17 -24.19 3.06
CA GLY A 105 8.79 -25.49 2.78
C GLY A 105 9.23 -25.68 1.33
N TRP A 106 9.45 -24.61 0.56
CA TRP A 106 9.96 -24.73 -0.81
C TRP A 106 11.36 -25.36 -0.84
N SER A 107 11.64 -26.18 -1.84
CA SER A 107 12.99 -26.74 -2.04
C SER A 107 14.02 -25.63 -2.22
N ARG A 108 15.28 -25.91 -1.84
CA ARG A 108 16.37 -24.94 -1.93
C ARG A 108 16.55 -24.41 -3.36
N GLU A 109 16.46 -25.28 -4.36
CA GLU A 109 16.65 -24.93 -5.77
C GLU A 109 15.51 -24.03 -6.29
N ARG A 110 14.26 -24.38 -5.97
CA ARG A 110 13.09 -23.56 -6.37
C ARG A 110 13.15 -22.18 -5.70
N ARG A 111 13.49 -22.15 -4.41
CA ARG A 111 13.63 -20.90 -3.65
C ARG A 111 14.74 -20.03 -4.22
N GLN A 112 15.90 -20.60 -4.53
CA GLN A 112 17.04 -19.82 -5.09
C GLN A 112 16.65 -19.18 -6.42
N ARG A 113 16.08 -19.93 -7.35
CA ARG A 113 15.61 -19.37 -8.64
C ARG A 113 14.65 -18.20 -8.42
N ARG A 114 13.66 -18.37 -7.52
CA ARG A 114 12.69 -17.32 -7.24
C ARG A 114 13.31 -16.08 -6.59
N VAL A 115 14.26 -16.26 -5.69
CA VAL A 115 15.01 -15.16 -5.08
C VAL A 115 15.80 -14.39 -6.14
N ASP A 116 16.48 -15.09 -7.07
CA ASP A 116 17.24 -14.45 -8.14
C ASP A 116 16.32 -13.64 -9.07
N GLU A 117 15.15 -14.18 -9.44
CA GLU A 117 14.11 -13.46 -10.20
C GLU A 117 13.64 -12.19 -9.47
N MET A 118 13.40 -12.28 -8.18
CA MET A 118 12.94 -11.13 -7.39
C MET A 118 14.03 -10.07 -7.23
N LEU A 119 15.28 -10.46 -7.04
CA LEU A 119 16.41 -9.53 -6.98
C LEU A 119 16.67 -8.85 -8.33
N ASP A 120 16.44 -9.55 -9.43
CA ASP A 120 16.50 -8.95 -10.77
C ASP A 120 15.36 -7.95 -10.98
N LEU A 121 14.13 -8.31 -10.56
CA LEU A 121 12.95 -7.45 -10.69
C LEU A 121 13.13 -6.10 -10.00
N VAL A 122 13.77 -6.10 -8.80
CA VAL A 122 14.01 -4.88 -8.01
C VAL A 122 15.39 -4.27 -8.23
N GLU A 123 16.12 -4.67 -9.29
CA GLU A 123 17.45 -4.16 -9.67
C GLU A 123 18.52 -4.28 -8.58
N LEU A 124 18.46 -5.37 -7.82
CA LEU A 124 19.44 -5.71 -6.78
C LEU A 124 20.26 -6.96 -7.11
N ARG A 125 20.40 -7.29 -8.41
CA ARG A 125 21.29 -8.35 -8.87
C ARG A 125 22.71 -8.09 -8.37
N GLY A 126 23.33 -9.07 -7.72
CA GLY A 126 24.67 -8.95 -7.13
C GLY A 126 24.70 -8.53 -5.65
N PHE A 127 23.56 -8.12 -5.06
CA PHE A 127 23.50 -7.78 -3.63
C PHE A 127 22.98 -8.92 -2.75
N GLY A 128 22.74 -10.11 -3.31
CA GLY A 128 22.13 -11.22 -2.58
C GLY A 128 22.89 -11.68 -1.32
N ASP A 129 24.21 -11.60 -1.32
CA ASP A 129 25.08 -11.99 -0.20
C ASP A 129 25.31 -10.84 0.81
N HIS A 130 24.89 -9.62 0.49
CA HIS A 130 25.01 -8.48 1.40
C HIS A 130 24.00 -8.60 2.56
N HIS A 131 24.31 -7.93 3.66
CA HIS A 131 23.41 -7.79 4.80
C HIS A 131 22.66 -6.45 4.75
N PRO A 132 21.49 -6.30 5.40
CA PRO A 132 20.70 -5.06 5.37
C PRO A 132 21.48 -3.80 5.73
N TRP A 133 22.38 -3.83 6.72
CA TRP A 133 23.18 -2.66 7.10
C TRP A 133 24.19 -2.19 6.04
N GLN A 134 24.42 -2.97 5.00
CA GLN A 134 25.30 -2.62 3.87
C GLN A 134 24.54 -1.92 2.74
N LEU A 135 23.22 -1.77 2.89
CA LEU A 135 22.33 -1.21 1.90
C LEU A 135 21.84 0.17 2.30
N SER A 136 21.61 1.05 1.33
CA SER A 136 20.86 2.29 1.55
C SER A 136 19.40 2.02 1.94
N GLY A 137 18.71 2.99 2.55
CA GLY A 137 17.29 2.85 2.92
C GLY A 137 16.40 2.47 1.73
N GLY A 138 16.61 3.10 0.57
CA GLY A 138 15.89 2.75 -0.66
C GLY A 138 16.17 1.32 -1.15
N MET A 139 17.42 0.86 -1.04
CA MET A 139 17.75 -0.54 -1.36
C MET A 139 17.08 -1.52 -0.39
N GLN A 140 17.04 -1.20 0.90
CA GLN A 140 16.35 -2.02 1.90
C GLN A 140 14.84 -2.11 1.59
N GLN A 141 14.24 -1.02 1.15
CA GLN A 141 12.83 -0.99 0.77
C GLN A 141 12.55 -1.85 -0.47
N ARG A 142 13.44 -1.82 -1.47
CA ARG A 142 13.39 -2.72 -2.62
C ARG A 142 13.50 -4.20 -2.20
N VAL A 143 14.33 -4.54 -1.23
CA VAL A 143 14.37 -5.90 -0.67
C VAL A 143 13.06 -6.28 0.00
N ALA A 144 12.40 -5.35 0.72
CA ALA A 144 11.10 -5.60 1.32
C ALA A 144 10.01 -5.84 0.26
N ILE A 145 10.02 -5.08 -0.85
CA ILE A 145 9.13 -5.28 -2.00
C ILE A 145 9.40 -6.66 -2.65
N ALA A 146 10.66 -7.00 -2.91
CA ALA A 146 11.04 -8.31 -3.46
C ALA A 146 10.56 -9.48 -2.57
N ARG A 147 10.68 -9.33 -1.25
CA ARG A 147 10.17 -10.32 -0.29
C ARG A 147 8.64 -10.43 -0.33
N ALA A 148 7.92 -9.31 -0.43
CA ALA A 148 6.47 -9.30 -0.50
C ALA A 148 5.96 -9.96 -1.79
N LEU A 149 6.68 -9.82 -2.91
CA LEU A 149 6.36 -10.41 -4.21
C LEU A 149 6.82 -11.86 -4.38
N ALA A 150 7.50 -12.45 -3.40
CA ALA A 150 8.12 -13.78 -3.53
C ALA A 150 7.11 -14.89 -3.90
N PHE A 151 5.85 -14.81 -3.43
CA PHE A 151 4.77 -15.75 -3.75
C PHE A 151 3.94 -15.41 -5.00
N GLU A 152 4.29 -14.34 -5.74
CA GLU A 152 3.44 -13.83 -6.85
C GLU A 152 2.02 -13.49 -6.38
N PRO A 153 1.89 -12.69 -5.32
CA PRO A 153 0.58 -12.39 -4.78
C PRO A 153 -0.26 -11.56 -5.76
N ALA A 154 -1.57 -11.80 -5.78
CA ALA A 154 -2.51 -11.00 -6.56
C ALA A 154 -2.67 -9.57 -6.00
N LEU A 155 -2.39 -9.38 -4.71
CA LEU A 155 -2.55 -8.13 -3.98
C LEU A 155 -1.27 -7.74 -3.26
N LEU A 156 -0.84 -6.48 -3.39
CA LEU A 156 0.27 -5.89 -2.66
C LEU A 156 -0.25 -4.76 -1.75
N LEU A 157 -0.03 -4.91 -0.45
CA LEU A 157 -0.40 -3.93 0.57
C LEU A 157 0.84 -3.14 0.98
N MET A 158 0.80 -1.81 0.91
CA MET A 158 1.95 -0.94 1.18
C MET A 158 1.58 0.18 2.15
N ASP A 159 2.17 0.16 3.35
CA ASP A 159 1.92 1.15 4.42
C ASP A 159 3.04 2.19 4.46
N GLU A 160 2.88 3.32 3.78
CA GLU A 160 3.84 4.44 3.68
C GLU A 160 5.28 4.00 3.34
N PRO A 161 5.51 3.14 2.33
CA PRO A 161 6.79 2.46 2.14
C PRO A 161 7.97 3.41 1.88
N PHE A 162 7.70 4.62 1.43
CA PHE A 162 8.72 5.61 1.09
C PHE A 162 8.74 6.83 2.01
N GLY A 163 7.95 6.82 3.09
CA GLY A 163 7.75 7.96 3.99
C GLY A 163 9.02 8.46 4.69
N ALA A 164 9.99 7.58 4.94
CA ALA A 164 11.25 7.91 5.62
C ALA A 164 12.38 8.34 4.66
N LEU A 165 12.13 8.39 3.34
CA LEU A 165 13.15 8.66 2.32
C LEU A 165 13.13 10.14 1.91
N ASP A 166 14.29 10.64 1.45
CA ASP A 166 14.38 11.95 0.81
C ASP A 166 13.61 11.98 -0.51
N GLU A 167 13.27 13.19 -0.99
CA GLU A 167 12.39 13.39 -2.13
C GLU A 167 12.93 12.78 -3.43
N MET A 168 14.21 12.98 -3.72
CA MET A 168 14.83 12.45 -4.94
C MET A 168 14.84 10.92 -4.98
N THR A 169 15.13 10.30 -3.83
CA THR A 169 15.08 8.84 -3.69
C THR A 169 13.65 8.31 -3.82
N ARG A 170 12.68 9.02 -3.24
CA ARG A 170 11.26 8.67 -3.32
C ARG A 170 10.74 8.73 -4.75
N GLU A 171 11.03 9.80 -5.50
CA GLU A 171 10.62 9.93 -6.90
C GLU A 171 11.16 8.79 -7.77
N ARG A 172 12.43 8.44 -7.60
CA ARG A 172 13.03 7.31 -8.31
C ARG A 172 12.34 5.98 -7.94
N LEU A 173 12.07 5.75 -6.65
CA LEU A 173 11.40 4.52 -6.21
C LEU A 173 9.94 4.45 -6.67
N ASN A 174 9.27 5.58 -6.84
CA ASN A 174 7.94 5.62 -7.43
C ASN A 174 7.95 5.11 -8.89
N LEU A 175 8.92 5.53 -9.70
CA LEU A 175 9.09 5.01 -11.07
C LEU A 175 9.43 3.51 -11.08
N GLU A 176 10.34 3.08 -10.20
CA GLU A 176 10.70 1.67 -10.05
C GLU A 176 9.47 0.84 -9.64
N LEU A 177 8.63 1.33 -8.70
CA LEU A 177 7.41 0.67 -8.27
C LEU A 177 6.37 0.56 -9.40
N LEU A 178 6.18 1.59 -10.21
CA LEU A 178 5.32 1.53 -11.40
C LEU A 178 5.81 0.47 -12.39
N SER A 179 7.12 0.42 -12.67
CA SER A 179 7.71 -0.61 -13.53
C SER A 179 7.49 -2.03 -12.97
N ILE A 180 7.57 -2.21 -11.65
CA ILE A 180 7.29 -3.50 -10.99
C ILE A 180 5.80 -3.84 -11.15
N TRP A 181 4.91 -2.88 -10.89
CA TRP A 181 3.46 -3.04 -11.02
C TRP A 181 3.05 -3.43 -12.45
N GLU A 182 3.56 -2.73 -13.47
CA GLU A 182 3.32 -3.05 -14.87
C GLU A 182 3.78 -4.47 -15.25
N LYS A 183 4.95 -4.90 -14.73
CA LYS A 183 5.51 -6.24 -15.02
C LYS A 183 4.76 -7.36 -14.31
N THR A 184 4.24 -7.09 -13.10
CA THR A 184 3.60 -8.14 -12.27
C THR A 184 2.10 -8.22 -12.49
N GLY A 185 1.44 -7.14 -12.90
CA GLY A 185 -0.02 -7.04 -12.99
C GLY A 185 -0.73 -7.19 -11.63
N SER A 186 -0.01 -7.05 -10.52
CA SER A 186 -0.58 -7.18 -9.18
C SER A 186 -1.51 -5.99 -8.88
N THR A 187 -2.56 -6.23 -8.10
CA THR A 187 -3.36 -5.15 -7.51
C THR A 187 -2.59 -4.51 -6.36
N VAL A 188 -2.62 -3.19 -6.22
CA VAL A 188 -1.87 -2.48 -5.19
C VAL A 188 -2.79 -1.60 -4.34
N VAL A 189 -2.68 -1.72 -3.02
CA VAL A 189 -3.24 -0.77 -2.04
C VAL A 189 -2.08 -0.04 -1.37
N PHE A 190 -1.96 1.24 -1.65
CA PHE A 190 -0.83 2.07 -1.25
C PHE A 190 -1.29 3.16 -0.26
N VAL A 191 -0.74 3.18 0.92
CA VAL A 191 -0.99 4.25 1.90
C VAL A 191 0.11 5.28 1.79
N THR A 192 -0.27 6.55 1.65
CA THR A 192 0.66 7.68 1.66
C THR A 192 0.02 8.93 2.28
N HIS A 193 0.85 9.88 2.67
CA HIS A 193 0.44 11.23 3.07
C HIS A 193 0.73 12.29 1.97
N SER A 194 1.39 11.88 0.88
CA SER A 194 1.73 12.77 -0.24
C SER A 194 0.67 12.70 -1.34
N ILE A 195 -0.03 13.81 -1.58
CA ILE A 195 -1.03 13.91 -2.67
C ILE A 195 -0.36 13.67 -4.02
N ALA A 196 0.81 14.28 -4.26
CA ALA A 196 1.53 14.12 -5.51
C ALA A 196 1.93 12.66 -5.77
N GLU A 197 2.37 11.94 -4.74
CA GLU A 197 2.69 10.52 -4.83
C GLU A 197 1.44 9.67 -5.12
N ALA A 198 0.32 9.92 -4.41
CA ALA A 198 -0.94 9.23 -4.64
C ALA A 198 -1.42 9.38 -6.09
N VAL A 199 -1.43 10.60 -6.62
CA VAL A 199 -1.84 10.89 -8.02
C VAL A 199 -0.84 10.28 -9.00
N PHE A 200 0.47 10.36 -8.72
CA PHE A 200 1.48 9.85 -9.63
C PHE A 200 1.45 8.33 -9.78
N LEU A 201 1.14 7.58 -8.71
CA LEU A 201 1.20 6.12 -8.72
C LEU A 201 -0.13 5.46 -9.11
N SER A 202 -1.27 6.06 -8.75
CA SER A 202 -2.53 5.35 -8.73
C SER A 202 -3.36 5.50 -10.00
N SER A 203 -4.22 4.53 -10.25
CA SER A 203 -5.38 4.65 -11.15
C SER A 203 -6.57 5.30 -10.44
N ARG A 204 -6.63 5.22 -9.10
CA ARG A 204 -7.69 5.84 -8.28
C ARG A 204 -7.14 6.23 -6.90
N VAL A 205 -7.47 7.43 -6.45
CA VAL A 205 -7.15 7.92 -5.10
C VAL A 205 -8.40 7.89 -4.25
N VAL A 206 -8.33 7.21 -3.11
CA VAL A 206 -9.39 7.14 -2.10
C VAL A 206 -9.06 8.09 -0.96
N VAL A 207 -9.92 9.07 -0.73
CA VAL A 207 -9.74 10.08 0.32
C VAL A 207 -10.52 9.67 1.55
N MET A 208 -9.86 9.64 2.70
CA MET A 208 -10.46 9.30 4.00
C MET A 208 -10.66 10.55 4.86
N SER A 209 -11.78 10.59 5.57
CA SER A 209 -12.10 11.63 6.57
C SER A 209 -11.18 11.52 7.79
N PRO A 210 -11.08 12.58 8.62
CA PRO A 210 -10.55 12.49 9.98
C PRO A 210 -11.26 11.38 10.79
N ARG A 211 -10.77 11.12 12.00
CA ARG A 211 -11.32 10.07 12.87
C ARG A 211 -12.72 10.41 13.39
N PRO A 212 -13.71 9.48 13.32
CA PRO A 212 -13.60 8.13 12.76
C PRO A 212 -13.43 8.16 11.24
N GLY A 213 -12.45 7.38 10.73
CA GLY A 213 -12.15 7.35 9.31
C GLY A 213 -13.31 6.75 8.52
N ARG A 214 -13.79 7.50 7.52
CA ARG A 214 -14.78 7.08 6.52
C ARG A 214 -14.23 7.37 5.14
N ILE A 215 -14.76 6.75 4.09
CA ILE A 215 -14.44 7.17 2.72
C ILE A 215 -15.20 8.47 2.44
N ALA A 216 -14.44 9.54 2.23
CA ALA A 216 -15.00 10.86 1.93
C ALA A 216 -15.26 11.05 0.44
N GLY A 217 -14.50 10.34 -0.39
CA GLY A 217 -14.66 10.35 -1.84
C GLY A 217 -13.51 9.67 -2.54
N THR A 218 -13.64 9.56 -3.85
CA THR A 218 -12.62 8.96 -4.74
C THR A 218 -12.35 9.87 -5.92
N VAL A 219 -11.11 9.88 -6.39
CA VAL A 219 -10.69 10.58 -7.61
C VAL A 219 -10.07 9.56 -8.55
N ASP A 220 -10.66 9.40 -9.73
CA ASP A 220 -10.10 8.57 -10.80
C ASP A 220 -8.94 9.31 -11.46
N VAL A 221 -7.82 8.61 -11.64
CA VAL A 221 -6.60 9.19 -12.23
C VAL A 221 -6.44 8.69 -13.64
N ASP A 222 -6.75 9.55 -14.59
CA ASP A 222 -6.76 9.31 -16.03
C ASP A 222 -5.43 9.65 -16.72
N LEU A 223 -4.33 9.73 -15.96
CA LEU A 223 -3.00 9.96 -16.49
C LEU A 223 -2.54 8.76 -17.34
N PRO A 224 -1.95 9.02 -18.52
CA PRO A 224 -1.52 7.95 -19.41
C PRO A 224 -0.40 7.09 -18.81
N GLN A 225 -0.27 5.85 -19.29
CA GLN A 225 0.83 4.96 -19.00
C GLN A 225 1.70 4.78 -20.26
N PRO A 226 3.02 4.56 -20.14
CA PRO A 226 3.80 4.56 -18.90
C PRO A 226 4.02 5.99 -18.36
N ARG A 227 3.99 6.15 -17.04
CA ARG A 227 4.28 7.44 -16.41
C ARG A 227 5.78 7.65 -16.26
N THR A 228 6.21 8.88 -16.54
CA THR A 228 7.61 9.32 -16.47
C THR A 228 7.74 10.56 -15.59
N ASN A 229 8.95 11.08 -15.42
CA ASN A 229 9.13 12.35 -14.70
C ASN A 229 8.35 13.49 -15.37
N ASP A 230 8.25 13.49 -16.71
CA ASP A 230 7.52 14.52 -17.46
C ASP A 230 6.01 14.52 -17.14
N THR A 231 5.44 13.37 -16.75
CA THR A 231 4.03 13.28 -16.31
C THR A 231 3.73 14.21 -15.13
N ARG A 232 4.72 14.48 -14.27
CA ARG A 232 4.57 15.41 -13.14
C ARG A 232 4.51 16.88 -13.55
N GLU A 233 4.90 17.21 -14.78
CA GLU A 233 4.87 18.55 -15.37
C GLU A 233 3.61 18.80 -16.22
N GLU A 234 2.80 17.76 -16.44
CA GLU A 234 1.56 17.87 -17.20
C GLU A 234 0.48 18.66 -16.44
N THR A 235 -0.28 19.48 -17.16
CA THR A 235 -1.39 20.25 -16.58
C THR A 235 -2.41 19.34 -15.90
N ARG A 236 -2.72 18.18 -16.50
CA ARG A 236 -3.66 17.22 -15.93
C ARG A 236 -3.22 16.66 -14.57
N PHE A 237 -1.92 16.46 -14.38
CA PHE A 237 -1.38 16.05 -13.08
C PHE A 237 -1.67 17.10 -11.99
N PHE A 238 -1.46 18.39 -12.27
CA PHE A 238 -1.75 19.48 -11.33
C PHE A 238 -3.24 19.63 -11.04
N GLU A 239 -4.09 19.42 -12.03
CA GLU A 239 -5.55 19.43 -11.86
C GLU A 239 -5.98 18.33 -10.87
N LEU A 240 -5.52 17.09 -11.08
CA LEU A 240 -5.81 15.94 -10.21
C LEU A 240 -5.27 16.14 -8.79
N VAL A 241 -4.06 16.67 -8.65
CA VAL A 241 -3.49 17.03 -7.34
C VAL A 241 -4.36 18.07 -6.63
N THR A 242 -4.92 19.03 -7.38
CA THR A 242 -5.81 20.06 -6.83
C THR A 242 -7.14 19.46 -6.42
N GLU A 243 -7.73 18.59 -7.25
CA GLU A 243 -8.98 17.88 -6.95
C GLU A 243 -8.89 17.05 -5.66
N VAL A 244 -7.85 16.24 -5.51
CA VAL A 244 -7.59 15.48 -4.28
C VAL A 244 -7.41 16.41 -3.08
N ARG A 245 -6.70 17.53 -3.25
CA ARG A 245 -6.48 18.51 -2.18
C ARG A 245 -7.78 19.19 -1.73
N GLU A 246 -8.65 19.54 -2.67
CA GLU A 246 -9.95 20.14 -2.36
C GLU A 246 -10.85 19.18 -1.61
N LEU A 247 -10.88 17.91 -2.02
CA LEU A 247 -11.61 16.85 -1.33
C LEU A 247 -11.12 16.69 0.13
N LEU A 248 -9.78 16.68 0.32
CA LEU A 248 -9.17 16.62 1.67
C LEU A 248 -9.51 17.85 2.53
N ARG A 249 -9.58 19.04 1.94
CA ARG A 249 -9.95 20.28 2.66
C ARG A 249 -11.41 20.30 3.06
N GLY A 250 -12.32 19.85 2.17
CA GLY A 250 -13.75 19.75 2.46
C GLY A 250 -14.03 18.90 3.69
N VAL A 251 -13.34 17.79 3.81
CA VAL A 251 -13.49 16.86 4.96
C VAL A 251 -12.96 17.47 6.28
N GLY A 252 -11.94 18.33 6.22
CA GLY A 252 -11.39 19.01 7.41
C GLY A 252 -12.23 20.20 7.88
N ALA A 253 -13.04 20.80 7.00
CA ALA A 253 -13.87 21.95 7.31
C ALA A 253 -15.14 21.57 8.09
N ASP A 254 -15.71 20.39 7.83
CA ASP A 254 -16.92 19.90 8.50
C ASP A 254 -16.73 19.65 10.01
N GLU A 255 -15.48 19.36 10.45
CA GLU A 255 -15.19 19.19 11.89
C GLU A 255 -15.15 20.52 12.67
N HIS A 256 -14.68 21.61 12.06
CA HIS A 256 -14.62 22.91 12.76
C HIS A 256 -16.01 23.55 12.92
N GLY A 257 -16.94 23.24 12.01
CA GLY A 257 -18.34 23.70 12.09
C GLY A 257 -19.18 23.01 13.18
N SER A 258 -18.87 21.74 13.49
CA SER A 258 -19.63 20.98 14.51
C SER A 258 -19.19 21.28 15.94
N VAL A 259 -17.95 21.67 16.17
CA VAL A 259 -17.45 22.03 17.52
C VAL A 259 -17.94 23.41 17.97
N GLU A 260 -18.18 24.35 17.05
CA GLU A 260 -18.77 25.64 17.39
C GLU A 260 -20.28 25.59 17.62
N ALA A 261 -21.01 24.59 17.13
CA ALA A 261 -22.42 24.41 17.31
C ALA A 261 -22.80 23.78 18.68
N GLU A 262 -21.89 22.96 19.26
CA GLU A 262 -22.10 22.36 20.61
C GLU A 262 -21.63 23.25 21.77
N ALA A 263 -20.97 24.36 21.47
CA ALA A 263 -20.51 25.34 22.49
C ALA A 263 -21.42 26.55 22.66
N ARG A 264 -22.65 26.51 22.12
CA ARG A 264 -23.69 27.60 22.28
C ARG A 264 -24.93 27.08 23.01
#